data_5fccf19a1c0d131e2575f32f8ebfa822
#
_entry.id   5fccf19a1c0d131e2575f32f8ebfa822
#
_cell.length_a   1.000
_cell.length_b   1.000
_cell.length_c   1.000
_cell.angle_alpha   90.00
_cell.angle_beta   90.00
_cell.angle_gamma   90.00
#
_symmetry.space_group_name_H-M   'P 1'
#
loop_
_entity.id
_entity.type
_entity.pdbx_description
1 polymer ?
#
loop_
_entity_poly.entity_id
_entity_poly.type
_entity_poly.pdbx_seq_one_letter_code
_entity_poly.pdbx_strand_id
1 'polypeptide(L)'
;MSIPHISQLVIFPIKSLGPVALQEVKVDALGLVGDRRFMLVSDSGQFITQRTRPDLTRFVLKFYGDDYLILDQKTQMHRVLPVNPILGAWVDVSLWDDEIHVREVADGI
;
A
#
# COMPACT_ATOMS: atom_id res chain seq x y z
N MET A 1 -36.76 1.01 -12.37
CA MET A 1 -35.56 0.20 -12.07
C MET A 1 -34.34 1.09 -12.16
N SER A 2 -33.53 1.11 -11.11
CA SER A 2 -32.30 1.91 -11.13
C SER A 2 -31.20 1.19 -11.89
N ILE A 3 -30.37 1.96 -12.62
CA ILE A 3 -29.20 1.43 -13.31
C ILE A 3 -28.05 1.37 -12.29
N PRO A 4 -27.38 0.22 -12.16
CA PRO A 4 -26.20 0.15 -11.31
C PRO A 4 -25.14 1.17 -11.73
N HIS A 5 -24.47 1.78 -10.76
CA HIS A 5 -23.38 2.73 -11.01
C HIS A 5 -22.31 2.57 -9.94
N ILE A 6 -21.10 3.00 -10.28
CA ILE A 6 -20.01 3.01 -9.31
C ILE A 6 -20.16 4.26 -8.45
N SER A 7 -20.36 4.08 -7.14
CA SER A 7 -20.51 5.19 -6.21
C SER A 7 -19.18 5.66 -5.64
N GLN A 8 -18.16 4.79 -5.64
CA GLN A 8 -16.84 5.13 -5.10
C GLN A 8 -15.77 4.25 -5.75
N LEU A 9 -14.61 4.85 -6.02
CA LEU A 9 -13.40 4.13 -6.44
C LEU A 9 -12.36 4.27 -5.35
N VAL A 10 -11.79 3.14 -4.94
CA VAL A 10 -10.68 3.14 -3.98
C VAL A 10 -9.60 2.18 -4.45
N ILE A 11 -8.36 2.49 -4.08
CA ILE A 11 -7.24 1.56 -4.18
C ILE A 11 -6.62 1.40 -2.81
N PHE A 12 -5.91 0.29 -2.62
CA PHE A 12 -5.13 0.02 -1.42
C PHE A 12 -3.66 -0.02 -1.84
N PRO A 13 -2.96 1.12 -1.86
CA PRO A 13 -1.58 1.16 -2.37
C PRO A 13 -0.63 0.25 -1.60
N ILE A 14 -0.81 0.16 -0.28
CA ILE A 14 0.00 -0.68 0.59
C ILE A 14 -0.90 -1.77 1.17
N LYS A 15 -0.50 -3.02 0.95
CA LYS A 15 -1.22 -4.17 1.49
C LYS A 15 -1.41 -4.03 3.01
N SER A 16 -2.65 -4.19 3.48
CA SER A 16 -3.06 -4.11 4.89
C SER A 16 -3.06 -2.72 5.53
N LEU A 17 -2.81 -1.66 4.78
CA LEU A 17 -3.10 -0.31 5.23
C LEU A 17 -4.40 0.20 4.59
N GLY A 18 -4.79 1.42 4.93
CA GLY A 18 -6.07 1.96 4.50
C GLY A 18 -6.16 2.28 3.01
N PRO A 19 -7.37 2.51 2.52
CA PRO A 19 -7.61 2.85 1.12
C PRO A 19 -7.33 4.31 0.82
N VAL A 20 -7.16 4.61 -0.48
CA VAL A 20 -7.14 5.97 -1.03
C VAL A 20 -8.29 6.09 -2.02
N ALA A 21 -9.12 7.12 -1.87
CA ALA A 21 -10.24 7.38 -2.77
C ALA A 21 -9.77 8.09 -4.04
N LEU A 22 -10.34 7.71 -5.18
CA LEU A 22 -10.01 8.25 -6.48
C LEU A 22 -11.25 8.73 -7.21
N GLN A 23 -11.11 9.76 -8.06
CA GLN A 23 -12.15 10.18 -9.00
C GLN A 23 -12.14 9.31 -10.26
N GLU A 24 -10.95 8.92 -10.70
CA GLU A 24 -10.76 8.05 -11.84
C GLU A 24 -9.54 7.18 -11.63
N VAL A 25 -9.48 6.05 -12.33
CA VAL A 25 -8.35 5.12 -12.24
C VAL A 25 -8.19 4.41 -13.57
N LYS A 26 -6.93 4.18 -13.95
CA LYS A 26 -6.60 3.35 -15.11
C LYS A 26 -6.57 1.89 -14.71
N VAL A 27 -6.88 1.02 -15.66
CA VAL A 27 -6.80 -0.43 -15.49
C VAL A 27 -5.70 -0.97 -16.40
N ASP A 28 -4.79 -1.76 -15.85
CA ASP A 28 -3.75 -2.43 -16.63
C ASP A 28 -3.82 -3.95 -16.40
N ALA A 29 -2.80 -4.68 -16.86
CA ALA A 29 -2.77 -6.15 -16.75
C ALA A 29 -2.77 -6.63 -15.29
N LEU A 30 -2.37 -5.79 -14.33
CA LEU A 30 -2.33 -6.13 -12.90
C LEU A 30 -3.60 -5.67 -12.16
N GLY A 31 -4.55 -5.04 -12.83
CA GLY A 31 -5.76 -4.50 -12.25
C GLY A 31 -5.77 -2.98 -12.21
N LEU A 32 -6.34 -2.39 -11.17
CA LEU A 32 -6.35 -0.93 -11.01
C LEU A 32 -4.95 -0.43 -10.75
N VAL A 33 -4.52 0.58 -11.52
CA VAL A 33 -3.18 1.14 -11.39
C VAL A 33 -2.99 1.72 -9.99
N GLY A 34 -1.91 1.32 -9.33
CA GLY A 34 -1.57 1.74 -7.97
C GLY A 34 -2.09 0.83 -6.87
N ASP A 35 -2.99 -0.11 -7.19
CA ASP A 35 -3.56 -0.98 -6.18
C ASP A 35 -2.56 -2.06 -5.75
N ARG A 36 -2.34 -2.16 -4.44
CA ARG A 36 -1.48 -3.18 -3.80
C ARG A 36 -0.09 -3.30 -4.43
N ARG A 37 0.52 -2.18 -4.77
CA ARG A 37 1.87 -2.13 -5.35
C ARG A 37 2.96 -2.27 -4.30
N PHE A 38 2.63 -2.05 -3.03
CA PHE A 38 3.56 -2.09 -1.91
C PHE A 38 3.08 -3.07 -0.86
N MET A 39 4.01 -3.56 -0.05
CA MET A 39 3.70 -4.35 1.13
C MET A 39 4.68 -4.00 2.25
N LEU A 40 4.25 -4.25 3.48
CA LEU A 40 5.10 -4.12 4.66
C LEU A 40 5.75 -5.46 4.95
N VAL A 41 7.04 -5.43 5.25
CA VAL A 41 7.84 -6.63 5.51
C VAL A 41 8.64 -6.41 6.79
N SER A 42 8.70 -7.43 7.64
CA SER A 42 9.53 -7.41 8.83
C SER A 42 11.01 -7.55 8.48
N ASP A 43 11.89 -7.27 9.46
CA ASP A 43 13.32 -7.45 9.29
C ASP A 43 13.72 -8.89 8.97
N SER A 44 12.88 -9.87 9.36
CA SER A 44 13.10 -11.29 9.06
C SER A 44 12.61 -11.72 7.68
N GLY A 45 12.07 -10.80 6.87
CA GLY A 45 11.60 -11.11 5.52
C GLY A 45 10.18 -11.65 5.44
N GLN A 46 9.37 -11.52 6.50
CA GLN A 46 7.98 -11.95 6.49
C GLN A 46 7.07 -10.76 6.25
N PHE A 47 6.02 -10.96 5.44
CA PHE A 47 5.05 -9.90 5.22
C PHE A 47 4.23 -9.64 6.47
N ILE A 48 3.82 -8.38 6.66
CA ILE A 48 3.05 -7.92 7.81
C ILE A 48 1.64 -7.61 7.35
N THR A 49 0.64 -8.09 8.09
CA THR A 49 -0.78 -7.84 7.79
C THR A 49 -1.50 -7.36 9.04
N GLN A 50 -2.72 -6.83 8.87
CA GLN A 50 -3.58 -6.48 10.00
C GLN A 50 -3.94 -7.70 10.84
N ARG A 51 -3.93 -8.89 10.27
CA ARG A 51 -4.20 -10.13 11.01
C ARG A 51 -3.12 -10.41 12.04
N THR A 52 -1.85 -10.18 11.70
CA THR A 52 -0.72 -10.37 12.62
C THR A 52 -0.40 -9.11 13.42
N ARG A 53 -0.76 -7.94 12.91
CA ARG A 53 -0.53 -6.64 13.55
C ARG A 53 -1.80 -5.79 13.46
N PRO A 54 -2.77 -6.02 14.35
CA PRO A 54 -4.04 -5.24 14.32
C PRO A 54 -3.84 -3.74 14.49
N ASP A 55 -2.73 -3.30 15.10
CA ASP A 55 -2.39 -1.90 15.27
C ASP A 55 -2.13 -1.16 13.97
N LEU A 56 -1.98 -1.88 12.83
CA LEU A 56 -1.85 -1.24 11.52
C LEU A 56 -3.08 -0.41 11.13
N THR A 57 -4.23 -0.65 11.74
CA THR A 57 -5.44 0.13 11.47
C THR A 57 -5.33 1.60 11.86
N ARG A 58 -4.35 1.94 12.67
CA ARG A 58 -4.11 3.34 13.06
C ARG A 58 -3.45 4.17 11.95
N PHE A 59 -2.93 3.52 10.91
CA PHE A 59 -2.28 4.20 9.79
C PHE A 59 -3.29 4.44 8.67
N VAL A 60 -3.36 5.68 8.20
CA VAL A 60 -4.21 6.05 7.07
C VAL A 60 -3.36 6.61 5.95
N LEU A 61 -3.84 6.45 4.73
CA LEU A 61 -3.17 6.97 3.54
C LEU A 61 -3.99 8.10 2.93
N LYS A 62 -3.28 9.10 2.44
CA LYS A 62 -3.85 10.21 1.68
C LYS A 62 -2.89 10.55 0.55
N PHE A 63 -3.38 11.27 -0.47
CA PHE A 63 -2.49 11.89 -1.44
C PHE A 63 -1.88 13.16 -0.84
N TYR A 64 -0.60 13.34 -1.13
CA TYR A 64 0.13 14.57 -0.84
C TYR A 64 0.85 14.97 -2.14
N GLY A 65 0.25 15.90 -2.89
CA GLY A 65 0.67 16.11 -4.27
C GLY A 65 0.47 14.84 -5.09
N ASP A 66 1.51 14.38 -5.73
CA ASP A 66 1.48 13.13 -6.52
C ASP A 66 1.96 11.91 -5.74
N ASP A 67 2.26 12.06 -4.46
CA ASP A 67 2.77 11.00 -3.61
C ASP A 67 1.73 10.56 -2.59
N TYR A 68 2.01 9.49 -1.85
CA TYR A 68 1.18 9.05 -0.73
C TYR A 68 1.73 9.62 0.57
N LEU A 69 0.82 10.05 1.43
CA LEU A 69 1.13 10.39 2.81
C LEU A 69 0.61 9.28 3.71
N ILE A 70 1.50 8.70 4.51
CA ILE A 70 1.13 7.71 5.52
C ILE A 70 1.09 8.42 6.86
N LEU A 71 -0.09 8.49 7.48
CA LEU A 71 -0.31 9.19 8.74
C LEU A 71 -0.61 8.19 9.85
N ASP A 72 0.15 8.27 10.94
CA ASP A 72 -0.14 7.56 12.18
C ASP A 72 -1.14 8.40 12.98
N GLN A 73 -2.38 7.97 13.06
CA GLN A 73 -3.45 8.69 13.76
C GLN A 73 -3.19 8.82 15.26
N LYS A 74 -2.42 7.91 15.84
CA LYS A 74 -2.13 7.91 17.27
C LYS A 74 -1.09 8.97 17.65
N THR A 75 0.01 9.04 16.89
CA THR A 75 1.13 9.93 17.20
C THR A 75 1.12 11.21 16.40
N GLN A 76 0.29 11.28 15.34
CA GLN A 76 0.24 12.37 14.36
C GLN A 76 1.54 12.50 13.54
N MET A 77 2.41 11.52 13.61
CA MET A 77 3.60 11.48 12.76
C MET A 77 3.21 11.00 11.37
N HIS A 78 3.97 11.44 10.37
CA HIS A 78 3.68 11.08 8.98
C HIS A 78 4.97 10.79 8.22
N ARG A 79 4.82 10.05 7.12
CA ARG A 79 5.88 9.80 6.15
C ARG A 79 5.31 9.89 4.75
N VAL A 80 6.15 10.30 3.81
CA VAL A 80 5.79 10.37 2.39
C VAL A 80 6.36 9.15 1.68
N LEU A 81 5.49 8.42 0.96
CA LEU A 81 5.89 7.34 0.08
C LEU A 81 5.69 7.80 -1.36
N PRO A 82 6.76 7.96 -2.15
CA PRO A 82 6.61 8.30 -3.56
C PRO A 82 5.80 7.23 -4.30
N VAL A 83 4.92 7.65 -5.20
CA VAL A 83 4.15 6.72 -6.04
C VAL A 83 5.09 5.87 -6.90
N ASN A 84 6.20 6.49 -7.38
CA ASN A 84 7.25 5.81 -8.13
C ASN A 84 8.57 5.93 -7.36
N PRO A 85 8.78 5.13 -6.31
CA PRO A 85 9.97 5.27 -5.48
C PRO A 85 11.23 4.77 -6.20
N ILE A 86 12.38 5.26 -5.72
CA ILE A 86 13.66 4.68 -6.09
C ILE A 86 13.73 3.29 -5.46
N LEU A 87 14.01 2.28 -6.28
CA LEU A 87 14.05 0.90 -5.80
C LEU A 87 15.45 0.52 -5.36
N GLY A 88 15.54 -0.17 -4.23
CA GLY A 88 16.78 -0.67 -3.66
C GLY A 88 17.04 -2.12 -4.02
N ALA A 89 17.57 -2.88 -3.06
CA ALA A 89 17.99 -4.26 -3.26
C ALA A 89 16.81 -5.19 -3.52
N TRP A 90 17.08 -6.29 -4.24
CA TRP A 90 16.16 -7.41 -4.32
C TRP A 90 16.23 -8.21 -3.02
N VAL A 91 15.07 -8.59 -2.50
CA VAL A 91 14.96 -9.40 -1.29
C VAL A 91 13.92 -10.49 -1.49
N ASP A 92 14.09 -11.61 -0.81
CA ASP A 92 13.10 -12.67 -0.78
C ASP A 92 12.17 -12.47 0.41
N VAL A 93 10.88 -12.60 0.16
CA VAL A 93 9.84 -12.37 1.16
C VAL A 93 8.95 -13.61 1.23
N SER A 94 8.70 -14.08 2.43
CA SER A 94 7.73 -15.17 2.66
C SER A 94 6.32 -14.60 2.68
N LEU A 95 5.49 -15.09 1.75
CA LEU A 95 4.09 -14.69 1.61
C LEU A 95 3.24 -15.97 1.63
N TRP A 96 2.57 -16.23 2.75
CA TRP A 96 1.89 -17.51 3.01
C TRP A 96 2.88 -18.67 2.87
N ASP A 97 2.60 -19.64 2.00
CA ASP A 97 3.49 -20.77 1.74
C ASP A 97 4.49 -20.51 0.60
N ASP A 98 4.43 -19.32 -0.02
CA ASP A 98 5.27 -18.96 -1.15
C ASP A 98 6.40 -18.02 -0.74
N GLU A 99 7.51 -18.10 -1.45
CA GLU A 99 8.53 -17.06 -1.42
C GLU A 99 8.43 -16.24 -2.68
N ILE A 100 8.47 -14.91 -2.54
CA ILE A 100 8.44 -13.99 -3.65
C ILE A 100 9.68 -13.11 -3.63
N HIS A 101 10.09 -12.68 -4.82
CA HIS A 101 11.26 -11.86 -5.02
C HIS A 101 10.80 -10.42 -5.27
N VAL A 102 11.13 -9.51 -4.37
CA VAL A 102 10.67 -8.12 -4.40
C VAL A 102 11.85 -7.16 -4.23
N ARG A 103 11.61 -5.89 -4.55
CA ARG A 103 12.62 -4.85 -4.33
C ARG A 103 12.20 -3.94 -3.18
N GLU A 104 13.17 -3.58 -2.38
CA GLU A 104 12.97 -2.61 -1.30
C GLU A 104 12.71 -1.22 -1.88
N VAL A 105 11.95 -0.41 -1.14
CA VAL A 105 11.91 1.03 -1.36
C VAL A 105 13.19 1.60 -0.76
N ALA A 106 13.96 2.35 -1.55
CA ALA A 106 15.33 2.72 -1.19
C ALA A 106 15.45 3.46 0.14
N ASP A 107 14.47 4.30 0.46
CA ASP A 107 14.51 5.10 1.69
C ASP A 107 13.85 4.40 2.89
N GLY A 108 13.20 3.28 2.66
CA GLY A 108 12.49 2.53 3.69
C GLY A 108 11.36 3.32 4.33
N ILE A 109 10.50 2.66 5.03
CA ILE A 109 9.42 3.28 5.82
C ILE A 109 9.38 2.64 7.21
#